data_36dfa2513c232d6230e4ddb00f884aa6
#
_entry.id   36dfa2513c232d6230e4ddb00f884aa6
#
_cell.length_a   1.000
_cell.length_b   1.000
_cell.length_c   1.000
_cell.angle_alpha   90.00
_cell.angle_beta   90.00
_cell.angle_gamma   90.00
#
_symmetry.space_group_name_H-M   'P 1'
#
loop_
_entity.id
_entity.type
_entity.pdbx_description
1 polymer ?
#
loop_
_entity_poly.entity_id
_entity_poly.type
_entity_poly.pdbx_seq_one_letter_code
_entity_poly.pdbx_strand_id
1 'polypeptide(L)'
;LKKSKNMSHHEKTKNIKNKNGFIAALDQSGGSTPKALLQYGVDKSFYKNDTEMYNQIHSMRSRIISAPSFNSQNIIGAILFEMTMNRDIEGKATAQYLWENLGIVPFLKIDSGLEPELEGVHLLKEIDKLAEKLEIAVSKGIFGTKMRSVINKASEKGINDVVNQQFEISQRIVSYKLIPIIEPEITISILDKEIAEQILMTAILENLNK
;
A
#
# COMPACT_ATOMS: atom_id res chain seq x y z
N LEU A 1 13.35 -2.84 -25.12
CA LEU A 1 12.26 -2.90 -24.13
C LEU A 1 12.73 -3.39 -22.74
N LYS A 2 13.54 -4.47 -22.64
CA LYS A 2 14.08 -4.96 -21.35
C LYS A 2 15.08 -3.99 -20.69
N LYS A 3 15.93 -3.29 -21.46
CA LYS A 3 16.90 -2.31 -20.94
C LYS A 3 16.21 -1.07 -20.33
N SER A 4 15.16 -0.56 -20.95
CA SER A 4 14.38 0.59 -20.45
C SER A 4 13.64 0.28 -19.15
N LYS A 5 13.04 -0.93 -19.01
CA LYS A 5 12.38 -1.35 -17.76
C LYS A 5 13.36 -1.50 -16.58
N ASN A 6 14.57 -2.00 -16.81
CA ASN A 6 15.59 -2.13 -15.77
C ASN A 6 16.15 -0.79 -15.29
N MET A 7 16.34 0.19 -16.19
CA MET A 7 16.75 1.55 -15.83
C MET A 7 15.69 2.20 -14.93
N SER A 8 14.41 2.11 -15.29
CA SER A 8 13.32 2.68 -14.48
C SER A 8 13.25 2.08 -13.07
N HIS A 9 13.46 0.77 -12.90
CA HIS A 9 13.45 0.15 -11.57
C HIS A 9 14.62 0.61 -10.71
N HIS A 10 15.82 0.71 -11.28
CA HIS A 10 17.00 1.22 -10.59
C HIS A 10 16.83 2.69 -10.15
N GLU A 11 16.28 3.52 -11.02
CA GLU A 11 16.00 4.93 -10.70
C GLU A 11 14.96 5.08 -9.59
N LYS A 12 13.89 4.28 -9.61
CA LYS A 12 12.89 4.24 -8.52
C LYS A 12 13.52 3.81 -7.20
N THR A 13 14.39 2.79 -7.21
CA THR A 13 15.14 2.35 -6.03
C THR A 13 16.02 3.46 -5.48
N LYS A 14 16.76 4.17 -6.35
CA LYS A 14 17.59 5.31 -5.97
C LYS A 14 16.77 6.44 -5.34
N ASN A 15 15.59 6.70 -5.90
CA ASN A 15 14.66 7.71 -5.37
C ASN A 15 14.23 7.38 -3.94
N ILE A 16 13.74 6.15 -3.70
CA ILE A 16 13.29 5.72 -2.36
C ILE A 16 14.42 5.70 -1.34
N LYS A 17 15.65 5.32 -1.75
CA LYS A 17 16.80 5.23 -0.83
C LYS A 17 17.40 6.58 -0.46
N ASN A 18 17.43 7.52 -1.38
CA ASN A 18 18.28 8.71 -1.27
C ASN A 18 17.51 10.02 -1.13
N LYS A 19 16.21 10.06 -1.41
CA LYS A 19 15.40 11.26 -1.24
C LYS A 19 14.76 11.31 0.14
N ASN A 20 14.78 12.47 0.75
CA ASN A 20 13.97 12.76 1.91
C ASN A 20 12.54 13.03 1.48
N GLY A 21 11.57 12.49 2.23
CA GLY A 21 10.17 12.68 1.94
C GLY A 21 9.30 11.61 2.60
N PHE A 22 8.03 11.59 2.24
CA PHE A 22 7.07 10.62 2.73
C PHE A 22 6.37 9.89 1.59
N ILE A 23 5.71 8.78 1.92
CA ILE A 23 4.89 8.01 1.00
C ILE A 23 3.43 8.39 1.24
N ALA A 24 2.75 8.91 0.21
CA ALA A 24 1.34 9.29 0.28
C ALA A 24 0.44 8.04 0.23
N ALA A 25 -0.45 7.88 1.22
CA ALA A 25 -1.41 6.79 1.27
C ALA A 25 -2.71 7.17 0.52
N LEU A 26 -2.86 6.69 -0.71
CA LEU A 26 -4.07 6.87 -1.54
C LEU A 26 -4.77 5.52 -1.77
N ASP A 27 -4.66 4.62 -0.79
CA ASP A 27 -5.04 3.21 -0.91
C ASP A 27 -6.33 2.84 -0.15
N GLN A 28 -7.17 3.82 0.23
CA GLN A 28 -8.46 3.54 0.85
C GLN A 28 -9.25 2.56 -0.03
N SER A 29 -9.64 1.43 0.56
CA SER A 29 -10.39 0.37 -0.10
C SER A 29 -11.89 0.49 0.15
N GLY A 30 -12.70 -0.43 -0.40
CA GLY A 30 -14.15 -0.39 -0.32
C GLY A 30 -14.73 -0.11 1.06
N GLY A 31 -14.17 -0.69 2.11
CA GLY A 31 -14.63 -0.47 3.49
C GLY A 31 -14.36 0.93 4.05
N SER A 32 -13.29 1.59 3.63
CA SER A 32 -12.90 2.93 4.10
C SER A 32 -13.26 4.06 3.11
N THR A 33 -13.60 3.72 1.88
CA THR A 33 -13.91 4.71 0.83
C THR A 33 -15.08 5.63 1.19
N PRO A 34 -16.24 5.15 1.70
CA PRO A 34 -17.34 6.04 2.07
C PRO A 34 -16.95 7.05 3.15
N LYS A 35 -16.14 6.64 4.13
CA LYS A 35 -15.64 7.53 5.18
C LYS A 35 -14.69 8.59 4.61
N ALA A 36 -13.80 8.20 3.70
CA ALA A 36 -12.89 9.13 3.05
C ALA A 36 -13.65 10.15 2.20
N LEU A 37 -14.63 9.72 1.41
CA LEU A 37 -15.48 10.62 0.63
C LEU A 37 -16.25 11.61 1.49
N LEU A 38 -16.83 11.14 2.60
CA LEU A 38 -17.57 12.00 3.53
C LEU A 38 -16.68 13.09 4.13
N GLN A 39 -15.44 12.78 4.48
CA GLN A 39 -14.46 13.78 4.97
C GLN A 39 -14.13 14.85 3.93
N TYR A 40 -14.29 14.55 2.65
CA TYR A 40 -14.14 15.50 1.53
C TYR A 40 -15.47 16.15 1.10
N GLY A 41 -16.55 16.02 1.90
CA GLY A 41 -17.84 16.61 1.64
C GLY A 41 -18.69 15.86 0.59
N VAL A 42 -18.32 14.63 0.26
CA VAL A 42 -19.05 13.76 -0.67
C VAL A 42 -19.79 12.69 0.13
N ASP A 43 -21.04 12.92 0.46
CA ASP A 43 -21.89 11.97 1.18
C ASP A 43 -22.57 10.96 0.24
N LYS A 44 -23.36 10.04 0.80
CA LYS A 44 -24.04 8.97 0.06
C LYS A 44 -25.07 9.46 -0.97
N SER A 45 -25.48 10.73 -0.95
CA SER A 45 -26.41 11.30 -1.96
C SER A 45 -25.74 11.51 -3.32
N PHE A 46 -24.40 11.57 -3.35
CA PHE A 46 -23.62 11.78 -4.57
C PHE A 46 -23.34 10.50 -5.38
N TYR A 47 -23.71 9.32 -4.86
CA TYR A 47 -23.53 8.04 -5.58
C TYR A 47 -24.61 7.02 -5.17
N LYS A 48 -25.09 6.23 -6.14
CA LYS A 48 -26.20 5.26 -5.96
C LYS A 48 -25.69 3.82 -5.80
N ASN A 49 -24.47 3.55 -6.22
CA ASN A 49 -23.87 2.21 -6.25
C ASN A 49 -22.34 2.29 -6.13
N ASP A 50 -21.71 1.13 -5.99
CA ASP A 50 -20.25 1.02 -5.83
C ASP A 50 -19.49 1.61 -7.04
N THR A 51 -19.98 1.43 -8.25
CA THR A 51 -19.34 1.97 -9.45
C THR A 51 -19.28 3.51 -9.40
N GLU A 52 -20.38 4.16 -9.04
CA GLU A 52 -20.45 5.60 -8.88
C GLU A 52 -19.58 6.06 -7.71
N MET A 53 -19.60 5.35 -6.59
CA MET A 53 -18.71 5.60 -5.45
C MET A 53 -17.23 5.56 -5.88
N TYR A 54 -16.82 4.53 -6.62
CA TYR A 54 -15.46 4.43 -7.12
C TYR A 54 -15.11 5.51 -8.16
N ASN A 55 -16.06 6.01 -8.90
CA ASN A 55 -15.85 7.17 -9.77
C ASN A 55 -15.59 8.44 -8.95
N GLN A 56 -16.35 8.67 -7.87
CA GLN A 56 -16.12 9.80 -6.95
C GLN A 56 -14.73 9.73 -6.29
N ILE A 57 -14.36 8.57 -5.76
CA ILE A 57 -13.04 8.43 -5.12
C ILE A 57 -11.90 8.59 -6.12
N HIS A 58 -12.06 8.11 -7.36
CA HIS A 58 -11.07 8.31 -8.41
C HIS A 58 -10.94 9.79 -8.80
N SER A 59 -12.05 10.49 -8.96
CA SER A 59 -12.06 11.94 -9.21
C SER A 59 -11.35 12.72 -8.09
N MET A 60 -11.59 12.35 -6.83
CA MET A 60 -10.88 12.92 -5.67
C MET A 60 -9.38 12.67 -5.75
N ARG A 61 -8.96 11.42 -5.98
CA ARG A 61 -7.56 11.04 -6.10
C ARG A 61 -6.87 11.72 -7.28
N SER A 62 -7.54 11.83 -8.41
CA SER A 62 -7.03 12.54 -9.58
C SER A 62 -6.75 14.01 -9.25
N ARG A 63 -7.69 14.71 -8.57
CA ARG A 63 -7.46 16.09 -8.12
C ARG A 63 -6.30 16.22 -7.14
N ILE A 64 -6.12 15.27 -6.24
CA ILE A 64 -4.98 15.24 -5.30
C ILE A 64 -3.67 15.07 -6.08
N ILE A 65 -3.60 14.07 -6.95
CA ILE A 65 -2.37 13.71 -7.67
C ILE A 65 -1.98 14.79 -8.69
N SER A 66 -2.96 15.45 -9.34
CA SER A 66 -2.69 16.53 -10.31
C SER A 66 -2.50 17.91 -9.66
N ALA A 67 -2.67 18.03 -8.35
CA ALA A 67 -2.44 19.30 -7.66
C ALA A 67 -0.95 19.69 -7.71
N PRO A 68 -0.59 20.98 -7.94
CA PRO A 68 0.80 21.43 -8.01
C PRO A 68 1.63 21.14 -6.76
N SER A 69 0.97 21.04 -5.59
CA SER A 69 1.61 20.69 -4.32
C SER A 69 1.92 19.19 -4.19
N PHE A 70 1.30 18.33 -5.01
CA PHE A 70 1.58 16.90 -5.02
C PHE A 70 2.75 16.61 -5.96
N ASN A 71 3.96 16.76 -5.48
CA ASN A 71 5.17 16.68 -6.29
C ASN A 71 6.32 15.98 -5.53
N SER A 72 7.37 15.63 -6.25
CA SER A 72 8.51 14.86 -5.74
C SER A 72 9.48 15.64 -4.85
N GLN A 73 9.18 16.88 -4.46
CA GLN A 73 10.00 17.60 -3.48
C GLN A 73 9.83 17.00 -2.07
N ASN A 74 8.61 16.60 -1.71
CA ASN A 74 8.30 16.04 -0.41
C ASN A 74 7.69 14.62 -0.48
N ILE A 75 7.14 14.21 -1.65
CA ILE A 75 6.46 12.93 -1.83
C ILE A 75 7.35 12.02 -2.67
N ILE A 76 7.93 11.00 -2.04
CA ILE A 76 8.83 10.06 -2.71
C ILE A 76 8.10 8.85 -3.30
N GLY A 77 6.92 8.52 -2.77
CA GLY A 77 6.09 7.42 -3.26
C GLY A 77 4.61 7.65 -3.01
N ALA A 78 3.77 6.89 -3.68
CA ALA A 78 2.32 6.88 -3.44
C ALA A 78 1.79 5.45 -3.48
N ILE A 79 0.97 5.09 -2.47
CA ILE A 79 0.33 3.79 -2.39
C ILE A 79 -1.04 3.92 -3.04
N LEU A 80 -1.29 3.10 -4.05
CA LEU A 80 -2.54 3.07 -4.82
C LEU A 80 -3.42 1.90 -4.38
N PHE A 81 -4.71 2.08 -4.46
CA PHE A 81 -5.67 0.98 -4.50
C PHE A 81 -5.82 0.46 -5.94
N GLU A 82 -6.15 -0.82 -6.11
CA GLU A 82 -6.26 -1.48 -7.41
C GLU A 82 -7.16 -0.71 -8.41
N MET A 83 -8.30 -0.20 -7.95
CA MET A 83 -9.22 0.59 -8.79
C MET A 83 -8.58 1.87 -9.32
N THR A 84 -7.66 2.49 -8.59
CA THR A 84 -6.92 3.68 -9.04
C THR A 84 -5.79 3.30 -9.98
N MET A 85 -5.06 2.22 -9.68
CA MET A 85 -4.02 1.70 -10.57
C MET A 85 -4.55 1.36 -11.97
N ASN A 86 -5.79 0.84 -12.04
CA ASN A 86 -6.43 0.42 -13.30
C ASN A 86 -7.07 1.55 -14.10
N ARG A 87 -6.98 2.79 -13.63
CA ARG A 87 -7.55 3.98 -14.28
C ARG A 87 -6.45 4.96 -14.69
N ASP A 88 -6.86 5.98 -15.44
CA ASP A 88 -5.96 7.01 -15.96
C ASP A 88 -6.09 8.33 -15.19
N ILE A 89 -5.01 9.08 -15.14
CA ILE A 89 -4.97 10.49 -14.71
C ILE A 89 -4.46 11.30 -15.90
N GLU A 90 -5.22 12.28 -16.32
CA GLU A 90 -4.92 13.15 -17.49
C GLU A 90 -4.58 12.32 -18.75
N GLY A 91 -5.32 11.23 -18.96
CA GLY A 91 -5.15 10.36 -20.15
C GLY A 91 -3.92 9.44 -20.11
N LYS A 92 -3.22 9.34 -18.98
CA LYS A 92 -2.08 8.46 -18.78
C LYS A 92 -2.35 7.49 -17.61
N ALA A 93 -1.97 6.22 -17.75
CA ALA A 93 -2.10 5.24 -16.68
C ALA A 93 -1.53 5.77 -15.35
N THR A 94 -2.28 5.65 -14.24
CA THR A 94 -1.96 6.31 -12.97
C THR A 94 -0.53 6.08 -12.49
N ALA A 95 -0.04 4.84 -12.53
CA ALA A 95 1.33 4.55 -12.11
C ALA A 95 2.40 5.18 -13.04
N GLN A 96 2.10 5.26 -14.33
CA GLN A 96 2.97 5.92 -15.30
C GLN A 96 2.97 7.44 -15.10
N TYR A 97 1.80 8.04 -14.84
CA TYR A 97 1.67 9.47 -14.54
C TYR A 97 2.48 9.86 -13.30
N LEU A 98 2.35 9.08 -12.21
CA LEU A 98 3.10 9.30 -10.98
C LEU A 98 4.61 9.31 -11.22
N TRP A 99 5.13 8.33 -11.97
CA TRP A 99 6.56 8.23 -12.19
C TRP A 99 7.08 9.21 -13.23
N GLU A 100 6.49 9.24 -14.42
CA GLU A 100 7.02 10.01 -15.54
C GLU A 100 6.77 11.51 -15.45
N ASN A 101 5.58 11.91 -14.91
CA ASN A 101 5.23 13.32 -14.80
C ASN A 101 5.66 13.93 -13.46
N LEU A 102 5.60 13.16 -12.37
CA LEU A 102 5.82 13.70 -11.02
C LEU A 102 7.11 13.18 -10.36
N GLY A 103 7.74 12.13 -10.85
CA GLY A 103 8.91 11.50 -10.22
C GLY A 103 8.58 10.83 -8.87
N ILE A 104 7.32 10.42 -8.68
CA ILE A 104 6.80 9.75 -7.48
C ILE A 104 6.69 8.25 -7.73
N VAL A 105 7.25 7.45 -6.83
CA VAL A 105 7.31 5.99 -7.00
C VAL A 105 5.96 5.34 -6.67
N PRO A 106 5.34 4.58 -7.59
CA PRO A 106 4.04 3.96 -7.36
C PRO A 106 4.15 2.62 -6.63
N PHE A 107 3.34 2.45 -5.58
CA PHE A 107 3.11 1.21 -4.85
C PHE A 107 1.65 0.78 -4.96
N LEU A 108 1.37 -0.51 -4.75
CA LEU A 108 0.03 -1.08 -4.79
C LEU A 108 -0.32 -1.73 -3.45
N LYS A 109 -1.46 -1.35 -2.86
CA LYS A 109 -2.06 -2.12 -1.77
C LYS A 109 -2.59 -3.45 -2.31
N ILE A 110 -2.13 -4.56 -1.72
CA ILE A 110 -2.48 -5.92 -2.18
C ILE A 110 -3.36 -6.70 -1.21
N ASP A 111 -3.43 -6.32 0.07
CA ASP A 111 -4.22 -7.05 1.05
C ASP A 111 -5.74 -7.00 0.74
N SER A 112 -6.44 -8.08 1.04
CA SER A 112 -7.88 -8.27 0.83
C SER A 112 -8.71 -8.08 2.10
N GLY A 113 -8.14 -7.43 3.12
CA GLY A 113 -8.73 -7.24 4.44
C GLY A 113 -8.13 -8.16 5.49
N LEU A 114 -8.76 -8.19 6.66
CA LEU A 114 -8.24 -8.83 7.86
C LEU A 114 -9.12 -10.00 8.28
N GLU A 115 -8.49 -11.05 8.81
CA GLU A 115 -9.16 -12.13 9.52
C GLU A 115 -9.73 -11.64 10.86
N PRO A 116 -10.70 -12.37 11.46
CA PRO A 116 -11.12 -12.10 12.83
C PRO A 116 -9.94 -12.09 13.80
N GLU A 117 -10.09 -11.33 14.90
CA GLU A 117 -9.04 -11.27 15.91
C GLU A 117 -8.77 -12.63 16.54
N LEU A 118 -7.51 -13.03 16.57
CA LEU A 118 -7.00 -14.21 17.28
C LEU A 118 -5.67 -13.85 17.93
N GLU A 119 -5.46 -14.27 19.18
CA GLU A 119 -4.23 -13.97 19.95
C GLU A 119 -3.90 -12.46 20.00
N GLY A 120 -4.94 -11.60 20.00
CA GLY A 120 -4.76 -10.15 20.06
C GLY A 120 -4.26 -9.52 18.76
N VAL A 121 -4.34 -10.21 17.64
CA VAL A 121 -3.94 -9.70 16.32
C VAL A 121 -4.97 -10.03 15.24
N HIS A 122 -4.95 -9.26 14.17
CA HIS A 122 -5.64 -9.58 12.93
C HIS A 122 -4.63 -9.91 11.83
N LEU A 123 -4.61 -11.15 11.42
CA LEU A 123 -3.85 -11.59 10.24
C LEU A 123 -4.49 -11.07 8.95
N LEU A 124 -3.74 -11.09 7.87
CA LEU A 124 -4.29 -10.86 6.54
C LEU A 124 -5.18 -12.03 6.13
N LYS A 125 -6.31 -11.73 5.50
CA LYS A 125 -7.05 -12.71 4.72
C LYS A 125 -6.19 -13.23 3.59
N GLU A 126 -6.51 -14.43 3.12
CA GLU A 126 -5.89 -14.96 1.92
C GLU A 126 -6.03 -13.96 0.76
N ILE A 127 -4.93 -13.73 0.07
CA ILE A 127 -4.92 -12.83 -1.08
C ILE A 127 -5.21 -13.66 -2.33
N ASP A 128 -6.48 -13.66 -2.72
CA ASP A 128 -6.92 -14.34 -3.92
C ASP A 128 -6.09 -13.92 -5.13
N LYS A 129 -5.64 -14.93 -5.91
CA LYS A 129 -4.91 -14.71 -7.17
C LYS A 129 -3.71 -13.76 -7.02
N LEU A 130 -2.96 -13.88 -5.92
CA LEU A 130 -1.81 -13.01 -5.67
C LEU A 130 -0.86 -12.96 -6.87
N ALA A 131 -0.58 -14.09 -7.51
CA ALA A 131 0.31 -14.15 -8.69
C ALA A 131 -0.19 -13.25 -9.82
N GLU A 132 -1.48 -13.35 -10.20
CA GLU A 132 -2.09 -12.50 -11.24
C GLU A 132 -2.01 -11.01 -10.87
N LYS A 133 -2.29 -10.67 -9.61
CA LYS A 133 -2.20 -9.27 -9.13
C LYS A 133 -0.79 -8.72 -9.25
N LEU A 134 0.23 -9.53 -8.91
CA LEU A 134 1.62 -9.13 -9.01
C LEU A 134 2.06 -8.97 -10.48
N GLU A 135 1.63 -9.86 -11.38
CA GLU A 135 1.89 -9.75 -12.82
C GLU A 135 1.27 -8.47 -13.42
N ILE A 136 0.02 -8.19 -13.07
CA ILE A 136 -0.67 -6.95 -13.48
C ILE A 136 0.08 -5.73 -12.93
N ALA A 137 0.45 -5.72 -11.65
CA ALA A 137 1.21 -4.63 -11.04
C ALA A 137 2.53 -4.36 -11.78
N VAL A 138 3.29 -5.42 -12.08
CA VAL A 138 4.54 -5.33 -12.86
C VAL A 138 4.27 -4.76 -14.26
N SER A 139 3.22 -5.24 -14.94
CA SER A 139 2.87 -4.78 -16.29
C SER A 139 2.51 -3.30 -16.33
N LYS A 140 1.89 -2.78 -15.28
CA LYS A 140 1.50 -1.37 -15.13
C LYS A 140 2.61 -0.46 -14.58
N GLY A 141 3.79 -1.00 -14.29
CA GLY A 141 4.94 -0.21 -13.84
C GLY A 141 4.92 0.12 -12.34
N ILE A 142 4.13 -0.58 -11.54
CA ILE A 142 4.22 -0.56 -10.08
C ILE A 142 5.63 -0.98 -9.65
N PHE A 143 6.15 -0.32 -8.63
CA PHE A 143 7.49 -0.59 -8.09
C PHE A 143 7.46 -1.57 -6.91
N GLY A 144 6.43 -1.50 -6.10
CA GLY A 144 6.32 -2.34 -4.91
C GLY A 144 4.88 -2.45 -4.44
N THR A 145 4.70 -3.15 -3.34
CA THR A 145 3.38 -3.43 -2.76
C THR A 145 3.31 -3.00 -1.31
N LYS A 146 2.10 -2.93 -0.77
CA LYS A 146 1.85 -2.67 0.65
C LYS A 146 0.76 -3.60 1.16
N MET A 147 0.93 -4.13 2.37
CA MET A 147 -0.05 -4.96 3.08
C MET A 147 -0.05 -4.62 4.56
N ARG A 148 -1.25 -4.58 5.20
CA ARG A 148 -1.43 -4.16 6.58
C ARG A 148 -2.11 -5.24 7.42
N SER A 149 -1.46 -5.66 8.50
CA SER A 149 -2.05 -6.43 9.61
C SER A 149 -2.24 -5.51 10.83
N VAL A 150 -3.03 -5.94 11.82
CA VAL A 150 -3.29 -5.13 13.02
C VAL A 150 -2.94 -5.91 14.28
N ILE A 151 -2.30 -5.24 15.23
CA ILE A 151 -1.89 -5.76 16.53
C ILE A 151 -2.62 -4.97 17.61
N ASN A 152 -3.48 -5.65 18.39
CA ASN A 152 -4.31 -5.08 19.44
C ASN A 152 -3.83 -5.45 20.86
N LYS A 153 -2.78 -6.27 20.97
CA LYS A 153 -2.23 -6.73 22.26
C LYS A 153 -0.78 -7.13 22.12
N ALA A 154 0.00 -6.99 23.18
CA ALA A 154 1.37 -7.47 23.28
C ALA A 154 1.42 -9.01 23.44
N SER A 155 0.92 -9.73 22.43
CA SER A 155 0.97 -11.18 22.37
C SER A 155 2.20 -11.61 21.55
N GLU A 156 3.16 -12.27 22.19
CA GLU A 156 4.36 -12.76 21.53
C GLU A 156 3.99 -13.70 20.35
N LYS A 157 3.07 -14.66 20.60
CA LYS A 157 2.59 -15.57 19.56
C LYS A 157 1.91 -14.81 18.42
N GLY A 158 0.94 -13.93 18.74
CA GLY A 158 0.17 -13.20 17.72
C GLY A 158 1.07 -12.30 16.87
N ILE A 159 2.01 -11.57 17.48
CA ILE A 159 2.93 -10.68 16.77
C ILE A 159 3.86 -11.49 15.85
N ASN A 160 4.38 -12.62 16.32
CA ASN A 160 5.21 -13.51 15.49
C ASN A 160 4.41 -14.09 14.32
N ASP A 161 3.15 -14.47 14.51
CA ASP A 161 2.27 -14.95 13.43
C ASP A 161 2.06 -13.86 12.36
N VAL A 162 1.83 -12.59 12.77
CA VAL A 162 1.72 -11.45 11.85
C VAL A 162 3.00 -11.25 11.04
N VAL A 163 4.15 -11.22 11.71
CA VAL A 163 5.45 -10.99 11.06
C VAL A 163 5.76 -12.12 10.10
N ASN A 164 5.62 -13.37 10.53
CA ASN A 164 5.89 -14.55 9.69
C ASN A 164 5.00 -14.55 8.43
N GLN A 165 3.69 -14.29 8.57
CA GLN A 165 2.79 -14.20 7.43
C GLN A 165 3.22 -13.13 6.43
N GLN A 166 3.53 -11.92 6.91
CA GLN A 166 3.93 -10.82 6.02
C GLN A 166 5.28 -11.10 5.34
N PHE A 167 6.24 -11.73 6.02
CA PHE A 167 7.51 -12.11 5.41
C PHE A 167 7.35 -13.24 4.38
N GLU A 168 6.51 -14.24 4.63
CA GLU A 168 6.19 -15.29 3.66
C GLU A 168 5.58 -14.69 2.37
N ILE A 169 4.60 -13.81 2.50
CA ILE A 169 4.01 -13.10 1.35
C ILE A 169 5.07 -12.24 0.66
N SER A 170 5.95 -11.58 1.42
CA SER A 170 7.03 -10.75 0.89
C SER A 170 8.02 -11.53 0.01
N GLN A 171 8.36 -12.77 0.38
CA GLN A 171 9.22 -13.63 -0.46
C GLN A 171 8.58 -13.86 -1.84
N ARG A 172 7.27 -14.08 -1.90
CA ARG A 172 6.54 -14.20 -3.17
C ARG A 172 6.57 -12.90 -3.97
N ILE A 173 6.37 -11.74 -3.31
CA ILE A 173 6.40 -10.43 -3.95
C ILE A 173 7.78 -10.14 -4.56
N VAL A 174 8.85 -10.41 -3.82
CA VAL A 174 10.24 -10.21 -4.27
C VAL A 174 10.56 -11.09 -5.50
N SER A 175 9.99 -12.30 -5.60
CA SER A 175 10.18 -13.14 -6.80
C SER A 175 9.67 -12.49 -8.09
N TYR A 176 8.70 -11.57 -7.99
CA TYR A 176 8.23 -10.73 -9.11
C TYR A 176 9.03 -9.42 -9.28
N LYS A 177 10.12 -9.25 -8.53
CA LYS A 177 10.97 -8.03 -8.52
C LYS A 177 10.23 -6.78 -8.05
N LEU A 178 9.22 -6.94 -7.23
CA LEU A 178 8.53 -5.88 -6.52
C LEU A 178 9.10 -5.74 -5.10
N ILE A 179 9.06 -4.53 -4.55
CA ILE A 179 9.53 -4.23 -3.20
C ILE A 179 8.33 -4.25 -2.24
N PRO A 180 8.27 -5.17 -1.26
CA PRO A 180 7.18 -5.18 -0.29
C PRO A 180 7.36 -4.10 0.76
N ILE A 181 6.28 -3.38 1.07
CA ILE A 181 6.11 -2.64 2.32
C ILE A 181 5.29 -3.52 3.25
N ILE A 182 5.90 -3.96 4.35
CA ILE A 182 5.22 -4.63 5.44
C ILE A 182 4.68 -3.57 6.42
N GLU A 183 3.43 -3.72 6.84
CA GLU A 183 2.78 -2.80 7.78
C GLU A 183 2.07 -3.59 8.88
N PRO A 184 2.82 -4.13 9.86
CA PRO A 184 2.25 -4.69 11.08
C PRO A 184 1.90 -3.53 12.02
N GLU A 185 0.68 -3.01 11.89
CA GLU A 185 0.22 -1.83 12.63
C GLU A 185 -0.16 -2.17 14.07
N ILE A 186 0.49 -1.54 15.03
CA ILE A 186 0.08 -1.60 16.43
C ILE A 186 -0.97 -0.54 16.68
N THR A 187 -2.13 -0.94 17.23
CA THR A 187 -3.20 -0.02 17.60
C THR A 187 -2.71 0.99 18.63
N ILE A 188 -2.87 2.27 18.32
CA ILE A 188 -2.28 3.38 19.12
C ILE A 188 -2.74 3.37 20.57
N SER A 189 -3.98 2.95 20.83
CA SER A 189 -4.65 3.05 22.14
C SER A 189 -4.49 1.83 23.04
N ILE A 190 -3.71 0.81 22.66
CA ILE A 190 -3.50 -0.36 23.52
C ILE A 190 -2.61 0.00 24.72
N LEU A 191 -2.92 -0.59 25.88
CA LEU A 191 -2.23 -0.27 27.13
C LEU A 191 -0.80 -0.81 27.20
N ASP A 192 -0.54 -1.91 26.52
CA ASP A 192 0.75 -2.63 26.46
C ASP A 192 1.55 -2.33 25.19
N LYS A 193 1.35 -1.14 24.62
CA LYS A 193 1.93 -0.72 23.34
C LYS A 193 3.46 -0.82 23.29
N GLU A 194 4.14 -0.35 24.35
CA GLU A 194 5.60 -0.39 24.43
C GLU A 194 6.12 -1.83 24.37
N ILE A 195 5.46 -2.76 25.05
CA ILE A 195 5.82 -4.17 25.05
C ILE A 195 5.58 -4.75 23.64
N ALA A 196 4.42 -4.42 23.03
CA ALA A 196 4.11 -4.87 21.67
C ALA A 196 5.15 -4.37 20.65
N GLU A 197 5.59 -3.12 20.75
CA GLU A 197 6.63 -2.53 19.89
C GLU A 197 7.98 -3.25 20.04
N GLN A 198 8.37 -3.62 21.26
CA GLN A 198 9.62 -4.37 21.51
C GLN A 198 9.57 -5.77 20.91
N ILE A 199 8.46 -6.49 21.11
CA ILE A 199 8.27 -7.83 20.51
C ILE A 199 8.29 -7.72 18.99
N LEU A 200 7.54 -6.76 18.41
CA LEU A 200 7.46 -6.56 16.97
C LEU A 200 8.83 -6.25 16.36
N MET A 201 9.60 -5.36 16.98
CA MET A 201 10.95 -5.01 16.53
C MET A 201 11.83 -6.25 16.49
N THR A 202 11.83 -7.04 17.56
CA THR A 202 12.61 -8.27 17.65
C THR A 202 12.22 -9.26 16.54
N ALA A 203 10.92 -9.53 16.38
CA ALA A 203 10.42 -10.45 15.38
C ALA A 203 10.77 -10.02 13.93
N ILE A 204 10.69 -8.71 13.61
CA ILE A 204 11.10 -8.20 12.31
C ILE A 204 12.60 -8.40 12.09
N LEU A 205 13.45 -8.03 13.06
CA LEU A 205 14.90 -8.17 12.93
C LEU A 205 15.33 -9.63 12.77
N GLU A 206 14.72 -10.57 13.49
CA GLU A 206 14.97 -11.99 13.33
C GLU A 206 14.60 -12.51 11.93
N ASN A 207 13.50 -12.04 11.37
CA ASN A 207 13.07 -12.44 10.02
C ASN A 207 13.92 -11.79 8.91
N LEU A 208 14.46 -10.60 9.13
CA LEU A 208 15.39 -9.96 8.18
C LEU A 208 16.75 -10.64 8.10
N ASN A 209 17.14 -11.40 9.14
CA ASN A 209 18.44 -12.10 9.22
C ASN A 209 18.36 -13.56 8.72
N LYS A 210 17.18 -14.03 8.30
CA LYS A 210 16.97 -15.36 7.69
C LYS A 210 17.14 -15.30 6.18
#